data_e5508f3e17e80e073aa1c6be5418119c
#
_entry.id   e5508f3e17e80e073aa1c6be5418119c
#
_cell.length_a   1.000
_cell.length_b   1.000
_cell.length_c   1.000
_cell.angle_alpha   90.00
_cell.angle_beta   90.00
_cell.angle_gamma   90.00
#
_symmetry.space_group_name_H-M   'P 1'
#
loop_
_entity.id
_entity.type
_entity.pdbx_description
1 polymer ?
#
loop_
_entity_poly.entity_id
_entity_poly.type
_entity_poly.pdbx_seq_one_letter_code
_entity_poly.pdbx_strand_id
1 'polypeptide(L)'
;MTDSSTPTPSPADDTHEQVKVRAAKRARLMEAGIPAYPVRLPITTTIKAVREKYAHLEAGEETEDYVGLAGRVILARNGGKLCFATLMDGEGNRIQVMLSAASVGADSLAAYKNDVDLGDHLFVHGRVISSRRGELSIFATPAEVTSEAQAAYDAAPTALPAPDASWAIASKALRPLPKTWTTEDGEEITLSEDQRIRRRELDLITRPAARDMVRIRAAVNRSLRENFFRRDYIELETPMLQAIHGGAAARPFVTHMNALDMDLYLRIATEIYLKRAVVGGVDRVFEINRNFRNEGMDSSHSPEFTALEAYEAYSDYNGMADLTRDLIQQAARDAFDLSEGEEVVRLADGTEYDLSGEWDRIDLYGSTSEALGEEITVETPRETLVKYAERIGLEVDDYAVSGKIVEDIFEELVGSKLWAPTFVYDFPEDTSPLTRYHRSRPGLT
;
A
#
# COMPACT_ATOMS: atom_id res chain seq x y z
N MET A 1 58.13 13.37 1.64
CA MET A 1 57.18 12.27 1.43
C MET A 1 55.81 12.90 1.39
N THR A 2 55.31 13.13 0.21
CA THR A 2 53.98 13.75 -0.01
C THR A 2 52.96 12.62 -0.08
N ASP A 3 52.10 12.55 0.90
CA ASP A 3 50.98 11.61 0.99
C ASP A 3 49.90 12.03 -0.02
N SER A 4 49.81 11.32 -1.15
CA SER A 4 48.81 11.52 -2.17
C SER A 4 47.66 10.53 -1.97
N SER A 5 46.93 10.62 -0.89
CA SER A 5 45.66 9.95 -0.74
C SER A 5 44.57 10.69 -1.52
N THR A 6 44.23 10.21 -2.70
CA THR A 6 43.07 10.69 -3.43
C THR A 6 41.82 10.40 -2.57
N PRO A 7 41.00 11.39 -2.25
CA PRO A 7 39.81 11.15 -1.42
C PRO A 7 38.85 10.19 -2.12
N THR A 8 38.40 9.18 -1.41
CA THR A 8 37.34 8.28 -1.90
C THR A 8 36.07 9.11 -2.10
N PRO A 9 35.44 9.11 -3.29
CA PRO A 9 34.26 9.91 -3.56
C PRO A 9 33.11 9.53 -2.59
N SER A 10 32.40 10.54 -2.11
CA SER A 10 31.24 10.32 -1.25
C SER A 10 30.11 9.60 -2.04
N PRO A 11 29.19 8.87 -1.38
CA PRO A 11 28.05 8.26 -2.06
C PRO A 11 27.18 9.26 -2.85
N ALA A 12 27.13 10.52 -2.44
CA ALA A 12 26.44 11.60 -3.15
C ALA A 12 27.15 11.97 -4.47
N ASP A 13 28.48 12.00 -4.50
CA ASP A 13 29.26 12.32 -5.70
C ASP A 13 29.13 11.19 -6.75
N ASP A 14 29.15 9.93 -6.32
CA ASP A 14 28.94 8.77 -7.20
C ASP A 14 27.55 8.80 -7.86
N THR A 15 26.52 9.21 -7.13
CA THR A 15 25.16 9.36 -7.66
C THR A 15 25.08 10.46 -8.72
N HIS A 16 25.73 11.60 -8.51
CA HIS A 16 25.77 12.69 -9.48
C HIS A 16 26.47 12.29 -10.79
N GLU A 17 27.58 11.59 -10.70
CA GLU A 17 28.30 11.11 -11.89
C GLU A 17 27.48 10.08 -12.67
N GLN A 18 26.85 9.14 -12.02
CA GLN A 18 25.96 8.17 -12.67
C GLN A 18 24.78 8.84 -13.38
N VAL A 19 24.18 9.88 -12.80
CA VAL A 19 23.11 10.66 -13.46
C VAL A 19 23.61 11.30 -14.75
N LYS A 20 24.81 11.91 -14.76
CA LYS A 20 25.41 12.50 -15.97
C LYS A 20 25.66 11.45 -17.05
N VAL A 21 26.24 10.29 -16.67
CA VAL A 21 26.50 9.18 -17.61
C VAL A 21 25.21 8.70 -18.23
N ARG A 22 24.15 8.48 -17.46
CA ARG A 22 22.84 8.00 -17.95
C ARG A 22 22.14 9.03 -18.83
N ALA A 23 22.24 10.33 -18.47
CA ALA A 23 21.74 11.41 -19.31
C ALA A 23 22.46 11.47 -20.67
N ALA A 24 23.78 11.29 -20.68
CA ALA A 24 24.57 11.23 -21.91
C ALA A 24 24.19 10.00 -22.80
N LYS A 25 23.97 8.83 -22.19
CA LYS A 25 23.47 7.65 -22.89
C LYS A 25 22.10 7.91 -23.54
N ARG A 26 21.18 8.53 -22.79
CA ARG A 26 19.86 8.94 -23.32
C ARG A 26 19.99 9.90 -24.49
N ALA A 27 20.82 10.93 -24.38
CA ALA A 27 21.05 11.90 -25.47
C ALA A 27 21.56 11.19 -26.75
N ARG A 28 22.56 10.33 -26.61
CA ARG A 28 23.10 9.53 -27.71
C ARG A 28 22.05 8.64 -28.41
N LEU A 29 21.19 7.97 -27.64
CA LEU A 29 20.09 7.17 -28.19
C LEU A 29 19.14 8.04 -29.02
N MET A 30 18.75 9.20 -28.51
CA MET A 30 17.85 10.12 -29.21
C MET A 30 18.48 10.72 -30.47
N GLU A 31 19.77 11.08 -30.44
CA GLU A 31 20.53 11.54 -31.59
C GLU A 31 20.63 10.46 -32.70
N ALA A 32 20.72 9.19 -32.29
CA ALA A 32 20.69 8.05 -33.19
C ALA A 32 19.29 7.68 -33.71
N GLY A 33 18.24 8.44 -33.31
CA GLY A 33 16.85 8.14 -33.68
C GLY A 33 16.24 6.95 -32.94
N ILE A 34 16.90 6.46 -31.87
CA ILE A 34 16.42 5.33 -31.05
C ILE A 34 15.59 5.91 -29.91
N PRO A 35 14.31 5.52 -29.78
CA PRO A 35 13.47 6.05 -28.71
C PRO A 35 13.93 5.56 -27.33
N ALA A 36 14.28 6.48 -26.44
CA ALA A 36 14.57 6.16 -25.04
C ALA A 36 13.29 5.94 -24.19
N TYR A 37 12.13 6.32 -24.75
CA TYR A 37 10.79 6.18 -24.19
C TYR A 37 9.80 5.91 -25.33
N PRO A 38 9.77 4.69 -25.88
CA PRO A 38 8.86 4.35 -26.97
C PRO A 38 7.40 4.46 -26.53
N VAL A 39 6.54 4.91 -27.43
CA VAL A 39 5.11 5.10 -27.16
C VAL A 39 4.38 3.76 -27.04
N ARG A 40 4.85 2.74 -27.79
CA ARG A 40 4.26 1.40 -27.79
C ARG A 40 5.35 0.35 -27.90
N LEU A 41 5.12 -0.79 -27.29
CA LEU A 41 6.00 -1.98 -27.33
C LEU A 41 5.16 -3.17 -27.78
N PRO A 42 5.74 -4.12 -28.56
CA PRO A 42 5.03 -5.31 -29.00
C PRO A 42 4.99 -6.39 -27.90
N ILE A 43 4.43 -6.05 -26.74
CA ILE A 43 4.27 -6.95 -25.61
C ILE A 43 3.13 -7.93 -25.92
N THR A 44 3.40 -9.24 -25.82
CA THR A 44 2.42 -10.31 -26.06
C THR A 44 1.97 -11.01 -24.80
N THR A 45 2.74 -10.88 -23.69
CA THR A 45 2.47 -11.58 -22.44
C THR A 45 3.10 -10.85 -21.24
N THR A 46 2.80 -11.31 -20.02
CA THR A 46 3.39 -10.83 -18.77
C THR A 46 4.42 -11.81 -18.23
N ILE A 47 5.34 -11.35 -17.37
CA ILE A 47 6.30 -12.23 -16.69
C ILE A 47 5.57 -13.28 -15.86
N LYS A 48 4.51 -12.91 -15.16
CA LYS A 48 3.66 -13.80 -14.37
C LYS A 48 3.09 -14.94 -15.23
N ALA A 49 2.45 -14.61 -16.34
CA ALA A 49 1.84 -15.61 -17.24
C ALA A 49 2.88 -16.59 -17.81
N VAL A 50 4.09 -16.11 -18.15
CA VAL A 50 5.19 -16.99 -18.58
C VAL A 50 5.60 -17.92 -17.44
N ARG A 51 5.78 -17.42 -16.23
CA ARG A 51 6.16 -18.26 -15.08
C ARG A 51 5.11 -19.32 -14.76
N GLU A 52 3.83 -18.98 -14.84
CA GLU A 52 2.73 -19.92 -14.61
C GLU A 52 2.67 -20.99 -15.70
N LYS A 53 2.69 -20.58 -16.98
CA LYS A 53 2.56 -21.48 -18.13
C LYS A 53 3.73 -22.44 -18.24
N TYR A 54 4.95 -22.01 -17.95
CA TYR A 54 6.18 -22.77 -18.18
C TYR A 54 6.89 -23.21 -16.89
N ALA A 55 6.18 -23.27 -15.77
CA ALA A 55 6.71 -23.72 -14.48
C ALA A 55 7.22 -25.18 -14.51
N HIS A 56 6.75 -25.98 -15.49
CA HIS A 56 7.06 -27.40 -15.64
C HIS A 56 8.36 -27.67 -16.41
N LEU A 57 8.99 -26.65 -17.03
CA LEU A 57 10.18 -26.88 -17.84
C LEU A 57 11.39 -27.35 -17.02
N GLU A 58 11.97 -28.46 -17.43
CA GLU A 58 13.19 -28.99 -16.83
C GLU A 58 14.45 -28.24 -17.28
N ALA A 59 15.55 -28.41 -16.55
CA ALA A 59 16.82 -27.75 -16.84
C ALA A 59 17.36 -28.12 -18.25
N GLY A 60 17.60 -27.09 -19.05
CA GLY A 60 18.08 -27.23 -20.41
C GLY A 60 16.99 -27.46 -21.48
N GLU A 61 15.72 -27.47 -21.06
CA GLU A 61 14.59 -27.63 -21.99
C GLU A 61 14.29 -26.32 -22.72
N GLU A 62 13.97 -26.43 -24.00
CA GLU A 62 13.65 -25.29 -24.88
C GLU A 62 12.29 -25.50 -25.51
N THR A 63 11.48 -24.45 -25.63
CA THR A 63 10.20 -24.47 -26.31
C THR A 63 10.30 -23.88 -27.73
N GLU A 64 9.27 -24.04 -28.55
CA GLU A 64 9.12 -23.30 -29.81
C GLU A 64 8.24 -22.06 -29.65
N ASP A 65 7.95 -21.66 -28.40
CA ASP A 65 7.11 -20.50 -28.10
C ASP A 65 7.95 -19.23 -27.98
N TYR A 66 7.59 -18.23 -28.76
CA TYR A 66 8.20 -16.90 -28.75
C TYR A 66 7.26 -15.88 -28.09
N VAL A 67 7.83 -15.04 -27.24
CA VAL A 67 7.08 -14.04 -26.49
C VAL A 67 7.78 -12.69 -26.48
N GLY A 68 6.99 -11.62 -26.46
CA GLY A 68 7.46 -10.27 -26.17
C GLY A 68 6.99 -9.85 -24.76
N LEU A 69 7.92 -9.47 -23.91
CA LEU A 69 7.60 -8.99 -22.56
C LEU A 69 8.51 -7.84 -22.13
N ALA A 70 8.12 -7.10 -21.10
CA ALA A 70 8.93 -6.02 -20.55
C ALA A 70 8.96 -6.06 -19.02
N GLY A 71 10.07 -5.54 -18.45
CA GLY A 71 10.25 -5.43 -17.03
C GLY A 71 11.42 -4.51 -16.67
N ARG A 72 11.53 -4.19 -15.40
CA ARG A 72 12.66 -3.41 -14.89
C ARG A 72 13.89 -4.28 -14.72
N VAL A 73 15.02 -3.83 -15.25
CA VAL A 73 16.32 -4.48 -15.06
C VAL A 73 16.77 -4.30 -13.61
N ILE A 74 16.75 -5.39 -12.84
CA ILE A 74 17.17 -5.38 -11.43
C ILE A 74 18.53 -6.04 -11.22
N LEU A 75 18.97 -6.87 -12.17
CA LEU A 75 20.29 -7.49 -12.21
C LEU A 75 20.79 -7.57 -13.64
N ALA A 76 22.08 -7.31 -13.86
CA ALA A 76 22.73 -7.49 -15.15
C ALA A 76 24.12 -8.11 -14.97
N ARG A 77 24.46 -9.07 -15.84
CA ARG A 77 25.78 -9.70 -15.91
C ARG A 77 26.23 -9.67 -17.37
N ASN A 78 27.19 -8.80 -17.68
CA ASN A 78 27.71 -8.61 -19.03
C ASN A 78 28.93 -9.47 -19.24
N GLY A 79 28.78 -10.61 -19.94
CA GLY A 79 29.88 -11.46 -20.41
C GLY A 79 30.38 -11.06 -21.80
N GLY A 80 31.38 -11.78 -22.30
CA GLY A 80 31.98 -11.53 -23.64
C GLY A 80 30.94 -11.66 -24.75
N LYS A 81 30.45 -12.87 -24.99
CA LYS A 81 29.50 -13.22 -26.08
C LYS A 81 28.06 -13.51 -25.57
N LEU A 82 27.85 -13.48 -24.29
CA LEU A 82 26.56 -13.76 -23.64
C LEU A 82 26.35 -12.84 -22.47
N CYS A 83 25.20 -12.17 -22.42
CA CYS A 83 24.76 -11.32 -21.32
C CYS A 83 23.50 -11.89 -20.70
N PHE A 84 23.33 -11.61 -19.43
CA PHE A 84 22.14 -11.98 -18.66
C PHE A 84 21.56 -10.72 -18.00
N ALA A 85 20.24 -10.63 -17.97
CA ALA A 85 19.52 -9.68 -17.14
C ALA A 85 18.42 -10.40 -16.37
N THR A 86 18.07 -9.87 -15.21
CA THR A 86 16.83 -10.24 -14.53
C THR A 86 15.87 -9.07 -14.66
N LEU A 87 14.71 -9.33 -15.24
CA LEU A 87 13.63 -8.38 -15.36
C LEU A 87 12.62 -8.63 -14.25
N MET A 88 12.06 -7.57 -13.71
CA MET A 88 11.00 -7.58 -12.70
C MET A 88 9.81 -6.77 -13.19
N ASP A 89 8.60 -7.35 -13.08
CA ASP A 89 7.35 -6.66 -13.37
C ASP A 89 6.81 -5.84 -12.17
N GLY A 90 5.66 -5.21 -12.36
CA GLY A 90 4.99 -4.42 -11.31
C GLY A 90 4.50 -5.26 -10.12
N GLU A 91 4.35 -6.57 -10.30
CA GLU A 91 3.93 -7.50 -9.24
C GLU A 91 5.12 -8.08 -8.46
N GLY A 92 6.36 -7.81 -8.92
CA GLY A 92 7.57 -8.37 -8.32
C GLY A 92 7.97 -9.71 -8.90
N ASN A 93 7.25 -10.23 -9.91
CA ASN A 93 7.66 -11.44 -10.62
C ASN A 93 8.95 -11.18 -11.38
N ARG A 94 9.85 -12.16 -11.39
CA ARG A 94 11.17 -12.05 -12.00
C ARG A 94 11.36 -13.09 -13.10
N ILE A 95 12.05 -12.70 -14.16
CA ILE A 95 12.45 -13.62 -15.23
C ILE A 95 13.85 -13.30 -15.69
N GLN A 96 14.63 -14.33 -15.99
CA GLN A 96 15.94 -14.18 -16.60
C GLN A 96 15.79 -13.91 -18.10
N VAL A 97 16.65 -13.04 -18.62
CA VAL A 97 16.82 -12.80 -20.05
C VAL A 97 18.25 -13.14 -20.44
N MET A 98 18.41 -13.81 -21.55
CA MET A 98 19.70 -14.19 -22.10
C MET A 98 19.87 -13.56 -23.49
N LEU A 99 20.95 -12.78 -23.69
CA LEU A 99 21.29 -12.14 -24.95
C LEU A 99 22.63 -12.72 -25.46
N SER A 100 22.60 -13.46 -26.54
CA SER A 100 23.79 -14.05 -27.15
C SER A 100 24.19 -13.28 -28.42
N ALA A 101 25.49 -13.03 -28.61
CA ALA A 101 26.00 -12.45 -29.87
C ALA A 101 25.62 -13.27 -31.09
N ALA A 102 25.45 -14.58 -30.94
CA ALA A 102 25.04 -15.47 -32.05
C ALA A 102 23.55 -15.26 -32.43
N SER A 103 22.69 -14.88 -31.47
CA SER A 103 21.25 -14.70 -31.69
C SER A 103 20.89 -13.26 -32.03
N VAL A 104 21.36 -12.28 -31.23
CA VAL A 104 20.99 -10.87 -31.42
C VAL A 104 21.96 -10.06 -32.29
N GLY A 105 23.09 -10.65 -32.70
CA GLY A 105 24.17 -9.97 -33.41
C GLY A 105 25.19 -9.30 -32.46
N ALA A 106 26.43 -9.17 -32.95
CA ALA A 106 27.53 -8.62 -32.14
C ALA A 106 27.33 -7.13 -31.82
N ASP A 107 26.87 -6.35 -32.79
CA ASP A 107 26.62 -4.90 -32.64
C ASP A 107 25.44 -4.62 -31.67
N SER A 108 24.36 -5.41 -31.81
CA SER A 108 23.21 -5.31 -30.92
C SER A 108 23.59 -5.67 -29.47
N LEU A 109 24.41 -6.71 -29.26
CA LEU A 109 24.90 -7.05 -27.93
C LEU A 109 25.84 -5.97 -27.36
N ALA A 110 26.65 -5.32 -28.21
CA ALA A 110 27.51 -4.20 -27.80
C ALA A 110 26.65 -2.98 -27.40
N ALA A 111 25.61 -2.66 -28.15
CA ALA A 111 24.65 -1.61 -27.81
C ALA A 111 23.94 -1.89 -26.47
N TYR A 112 23.47 -3.13 -26.24
CA TYR A 112 22.91 -3.54 -24.98
C TYR A 112 23.85 -3.24 -23.80
N LYS A 113 25.12 -3.65 -23.89
CA LYS A 113 26.12 -3.44 -22.83
C LYS A 113 26.39 -1.96 -22.56
N ASN A 114 26.36 -1.14 -23.60
CA ASN A 114 26.70 0.28 -23.51
C ASN A 114 25.53 1.14 -23.02
N ASP A 115 24.28 0.77 -23.36
CA ASP A 115 23.14 1.66 -23.23
C ASP A 115 22.18 1.23 -22.11
N VAL A 116 22.11 -0.05 -21.75
CA VAL A 116 21.22 -0.56 -20.71
C VAL A 116 21.89 -0.44 -19.34
N ASP A 117 21.15 0.10 -18.38
CA ASP A 117 21.56 0.26 -17.00
C ASP A 117 20.57 -0.43 -16.03
N LEU A 118 21.02 -0.74 -14.82
CA LEU A 118 20.12 -1.18 -13.74
C LEU A 118 19.06 -0.10 -13.47
N GLY A 119 17.81 -0.52 -13.40
CA GLY A 119 16.67 0.36 -13.22
C GLY A 119 15.96 0.75 -14.52
N ASP A 120 16.57 0.57 -15.70
CA ASP A 120 15.87 0.72 -16.97
C ASP A 120 14.71 -0.27 -17.07
N HIS A 121 13.67 0.10 -17.80
CA HIS A 121 12.71 -0.89 -18.30
C HIS A 121 13.19 -1.38 -19.67
N LEU A 122 13.26 -2.69 -19.82
CA LEU A 122 13.70 -3.36 -21.02
C LEU A 122 12.53 -4.19 -21.59
N PHE A 123 12.27 -4.03 -22.87
CA PHE A 123 11.48 -4.95 -23.67
C PHE A 123 12.41 -6.02 -24.24
N VAL A 124 11.95 -7.27 -24.26
CA VAL A 124 12.65 -8.38 -24.89
C VAL A 124 11.65 -9.25 -25.64
N HIS A 125 12.00 -9.57 -26.87
CA HIS A 125 11.38 -10.62 -27.67
C HIS A 125 12.29 -11.82 -27.73
N GLY A 126 11.75 -13.03 -27.56
CA GLY A 126 12.55 -14.22 -27.63
C GLY A 126 11.83 -15.50 -27.30
N ARG A 127 12.55 -16.60 -27.39
CA ARG A 127 12.08 -17.96 -27.13
C ARG A 127 12.08 -18.23 -25.63
N VAL A 128 11.03 -18.88 -25.14
CA VAL A 128 10.95 -19.34 -23.75
C VAL A 128 11.79 -20.61 -23.60
N ILE A 129 12.71 -20.60 -22.65
CA ILE A 129 13.60 -21.73 -22.35
C ILE A 129 13.81 -21.89 -20.85
N SER A 130 14.19 -23.08 -20.42
CA SER A 130 14.85 -23.29 -19.14
C SER A 130 16.35 -23.36 -19.34
N SER A 131 17.11 -22.53 -18.64
CA SER A 131 18.57 -22.53 -18.77
C SER A 131 19.17 -23.88 -18.32
N ARG A 132 20.43 -24.15 -18.69
CA ARG A 132 21.11 -25.36 -18.20
C ARG A 132 21.16 -25.53 -16.68
N ARG A 133 20.91 -24.44 -15.92
CA ARG A 133 20.85 -24.43 -14.47
C ARG A 133 19.41 -24.47 -13.93
N GLY A 134 18.40 -24.65 -14.81
CA GLY A 134 17.00 -24.72 -14.41
C GLY A 134 16.33 -23.35 -14.23
N GLU A 135 16.95 -22.22 -14.64
CA GLU A 135 16.32 -20.91 -14.52
C GLU A 135 15.48 -20.62 -15.77
N LEU A 136 14.16 -20.40 -15.55
CA LEU A 136 13.23 -20.02 -16.61
C LEU A 136 13.67 -18.69 -17.23
N SER A 137 13.85 -18.67 -18.55
CA SER A 137 14.53 -17.59 -19.25
C SER A 137 13.86 -17.27 -20.59
N ILE A 138 13.99 -16.01 -21.01
CA ILE A 138 13.74 -15.60 -22.38
C ILE A 138 15.08 -15.52 -23.11
N PHE A 139 15.27 -16.37 -24.10
CA PHE A 139 16.43 -16.33 -24.99
C PHE A 139 16.15 -15.34 -26.12
N ALA A 140 16.74 -14.13 -26.01
CA ALA A 140 16.47 -13.03 -26.92
C ALA A 140 16.77 -13.40 -28.37
N THR A 141 15.79 -13.21 -29.24
CA THR A 141 15.84 -13.44 -30.68
C THR A 141 15.09 -12.34 -31.42
N PRO A 142 15.51 -11.98 -32.65
CA PRO A 142 14.76 -11.06 -33.49
C PRO A 142 13.30 -11.51 -33.67
N ALA A 143 12.38 -10.54 -33.72
CA ALA A 143 10.99 -10.79 -34.03
C ALA A 143 10.80 -10.97 -35.56
N GLU A 144 9.79 -11.73 -35.96
CA GLU A 144 9.34 -11.74 -37.35
C GLU A 144 8.64 -10.43 -37.68
N VAL A 145 9.07 -9.80 -38.75
CA VAL A 145 8.52 -8.52 -39.21
C VAL A 145 7.22 -8.73 -39.96
N THR A 146 6.11 -8.29 -39.39
CA THR A 146 4.85 -8.22 -40.13
C THR A 146 4.73 -6.93 -40.92
N SER A 147 3.94 -6.95 -42.02
CA SER A 147 3.69 -5.74 -42.82
C SER A 147 3.06 -4.62 -42.00
N GLU A 148 2.22 -4.95 -41.04
CA GLU A 148 1.59 -3.99 -40.15
C GLU A 148 2.62 -3.35 -39.20
N ALA A 149 3.51 -4.15 -38.59
CA ALA A 149 4.56 -3.67 -37.71
C ALA A 149 5.54 -2.75 -38.47
N GLN A 150 5.91 -3.11 -39.71
CA GLN A 150 6.76 -2.30 -40.54
C GLN A 150 6.09 -0.96 -40.91
N ALA A 151 4.84 -0.98 -41.33
CA ALA A 151 4.10 0.24 -41.67
C ALA A 151 3.94 1.18 -40.47
N ALA A 152 3.70 0.63 -39.28
CA ALA A 152 3.62 1.42 -38.05
C ALA A 152 4.98 2.05 -37.69
N TYR A 153 6.06 1.31 -37.84
CA TYR A 153 7.41 1.83 -37.62
C TYR A 153 7.80 2.92 -38.62
N ASP A 154 7.52 2.73 -39.91
CA ASP A 154 7.82 3.70 -40.96
C ASP A 154 7.05 5.02 -40.75
N ALA A 155 5.85 4.95 -40.16
CA ALA A 155 5.07 6.13 -39.82
C ALA A 155 5.62 6.89 -38.59
N ALA A 156 6.33 6.23 -37.67
CA ALA A 156 6.81 6.84 -36.42
C ALA A 156 8.13 6.19 -35.91
N PRO A 157 9.23 6.24 -36.67
CA PRO A 157 10.44 5.50 -36.34
C PRO A 157 11.16 5.98 -35.07
N THR A 158 10.92 7.22 -34.64
CA THR A 158 11.46 7.77 -33.39
C THR A 158 10.57 7.52 -32.16
N ALA A 159 9.40 6.92 -32.36
CA ALA A 159 8.42 6.63 -31.32
C ALA A 159 8.27 5.13 -31.03
N LEU A 160 8.74 4.26 -31.92
CA LEU A 160 8.61 2.81 -31.82
C LEU A 160 9.99 2.14 -31.90
N PRO A 161 10.20 0.98 -31.25
CA PRO A 161 11.37 0.16 -31.51
C PRO A 161 11.34 -0.40 -32.93
N ALA A 162 12.51 -0.80 -33.47
CA ALA A 162 12.57 -1.50 -34.73
C ALA A 162 11.67 -2.76 -34.70
N PRO A 163 10.95 -3.08 -35.79
CA PRO A 163 9.96 -4.16 -35.80
C PRO A 163 10.55 -5.55 -35.59
N ASP A 164 11.83 -5.74 -35.92
CA ASP A 164 12.60 -6.97 -35.69
C ASP A 164 13.37 -6.97 -34.36
N ALA A 165 13.20 -5.97 -33.52
CA ALA A 165 13.99 -5.81 -32.31
C ALA A 165 13.87 -7.01 -31.37
N SER A 166 14.98 -7.67 -31.08
CA SER A 166 15.09 -8.70 -30.04
C SER A 166 15.06 -8.11 -28.62
N TRP A 167 15.41 -6.84 -28.50
CA TRP A 167 15.31 -6.06 -27.28
C TRP A 167 15.21 -4.56 -27.60
N ALA A 168 14.62 -3.80 -26.69
CA ALA A 168 14.58 -2.35 -26.76
C ALA A 168 14.49 -1.74 -25.35
N ILE A 169 15.05 -0.54 -25.18
CA ILE A 169 14.81 0.24 -23.96
C ILE A 169 13.35 0.70 -23.97
N ALA A 170 12.59 0.24 -23.00
CA ALA A 170 11.19 0.63 -22.80
C ALA A 170 11.07 1.96 -22.04
N SER A 171 11.99 2.19 -21.10
CA SER A 171 12.11 3.45 -20.38
C SER A 171 13.51 3.59 -19.79
N LYS A 172 14.22 4.64 -20.16
CA LYS A 172 15.57 4.92 -19.67
C LYS A 172 15.52 5.54 -18.28
N ALA A 173 16.08 4.87 -17.28
CA ALA A 173 16.23 5.39 -15.93
C ALA A 173 17.40 6.37 -15.85
N LEU A 174 17.14 7.62 -15.49
CA LEU A 174 18.18 8.64 -15.37
C LEU A 174 18.87 8.64 -13.98
N ARG A 175 18.26 8.02 -12.99
CA ARG A 175 18.84 7.86 -11.66
C ARG A 175 19.09 6.39 -11.34
N PRO A 176 20.20 6.06 -10.66
CA PRO A 176 20.44 4.70 -10.20
C PRO A 176 19.41 4.29 -9.15
N LEU A 177 19.17 2.99 -9.04
CA LEU A 177 18.43 2.44 -7.91
C LEU A 177 19.26 2.58 -6.62
N PRO A 178 18.61 2.71 -5.45
CA PRO A 178 19.30 2.73 -4.17
C PRO A 178 20.14 1.45 -3.99
N LYS A 179 21.29 1.60 -3.34
CA LYS A 179 22.11 0.47 -2.92
C LYS A 179 21.59 -0.07 -1.59
N THR A 180 21.58 -1.39 -1.43
CA THR A 180 21.31 -2.02 -0.14
C THR A 180 22.57 -1.97 0.71
N TRP A 181 22.44 -1.72 2.00
CA TRP A 181 23.50 -1.83 2.99
C TRP A 181 23.06 -2.71 4.15
N THR A 182 23.99 -3.31 4.85
CA THR A 182 23.72 -4.14 6.02
C THR A 182 24.00 -3.31 7.27
N THR A 183 23.08 -3.32 8.24
CA THR A 183 23.26 -2.67 9.54
C THR A 183 24.23 -3.48 10.43
N GLU A 184 24.64 -2.91 11.57
CA GLU A 184 25.48 -3.61 12.55
C GLU A 184 24.80 -4.88 13.10
N ASP A 185 23.46 -4.88 13.15
CA ASP A 185 22.64 -6.03 13.60
C ASP A 185 22.39 -7.06 12.49
N GLY A 186 22.94 -6.85 11.29
CA GLY A 186 22.85 -7.77 10.16
C GLY A 186 21.60 -7.60 9.29
N GLU A 187 20.78 -6.58 9.52
CA GLU A 187 19.60 -6.26 8.70
C GLU A 187 20.01 -5.58 7.39
N GLU A 188 19.46 -6.03 6.26
CA GLU A 188 19.64 -5.41 4.96
C GLU A 188 18.64 -4.26 4.75
N ILE A 189 19.13 -3.03 4.73
CA ILE A 189 18.34 -1.82 4.51
C ILE A 189 18.71 -1.19 3.15
N THR A 190 17.69 -0.90 2.35
CA THR A 190 17.85 -0.17 1.07
C THR A 190 17.47 1.31 1.22
N LEU A 191 16.50 1.63 2.07
CA LEU A 191 16.01 2.98 2.34
C LEU A 191 15.71 3.14 3.83
N SER A 192 16.08 4.29 4.40
CA SER A 192 15.63 4.66 5.74
C SER A 192 14.11 4.89 5.75
N GLU A 193 13.50 4.91 6.94
CA GLU A 193 12.05 5.12 7.09
C GLU A 193 11.62 6.47 6.49
N ASP A 194 12.32 7.57 6.77
CA ASP A 194 12.05 8.88 6.18
C ASP A 194 12.14 8.84 4.64
N GLN A 195 13.12 8.12 4.09
CA GLN A 195 13.24 7.96 2.65
C GLN A 195 12.10 7.11 2.06
N ARG A 196 11.60 6.07 2.75
CA ARG A 196 10.44 5.27 2.32
C ARG A 196 9.18 6.13 2.18
N ILE A 197 8.99 7.06 3.11
CA ILE A 197 7.83 7.97 3.09
C ILE A 197 7.97 9.00 1.97
N ARG A 198 9.12 9.72 1.89
CA ARG A 198 9.35 10.81 0.94
C ARG A 198 9.58 10.36 -0.49
N ARG A 199 10.10 9.15 -0.68
CA ARG A 199 10.45 8.58 -1.98
C ARG A 199 9.71 7.25 -2.16
N ARG A 200 8.38 7.33 -2.08
CA ARG A 200 7.50 6.17 -2.15
C ARG A 200 7.71 5.31 -3.40
N GLU A 201 8.08 5.95 -4.52
CA GLU A 201 8.40 5.24 -5.76
C GLU A 201 9.62 4.30 -5.59
N LEU A 202 10.63 4.70 -4.82
CA LEU A 202 11.78 3.86 -4.56
C LEU A 202 11.45 2.72 -3.59
N ASP A 203 10.66 2.99 -2.57
CA ASP A 203 10.16 1.97 -1.65
C ASP A 203 9.36 0.88 -2.39
N LEU A 204 8.47 1.28 -3.31
CA LEU A 204 7.71 0.35 -4.15
C LEU A 204 8.61 -0.48 -5.09
N ILE A 205 9.72 0.08 -5.60
CA ILE A 205 10.65 -0.65 -6.46
C ILE A 205 11.46 -1.67 -5.65
N THR A 206 11.93 -1.30 -4.47
CA THR A 206 12.95 -2.07 -3.73
C THR A 206 12.36 -3.04 -2.71
N ARG A 207 11.18 -2.76 -2.15
CA ARG A 207 10.61 -3.53 -1.04
C ARG A 207 9.30 -4.23 -1.43
N PRO A 208 9.26 -5.58 -1.45
CA PRO A 208 8.05 -6.35 -1.75
C PRO A 208 6.86 -5.96 -0.85
N ALA A 209 7.06 -5.90 0.47
CA ALA A 209 6.02 -5.55 1.42
C ALA A 209 5.34 -4.19 1.15
N ALA A 210 6.05 -3.22 0.54
CA ALA A 210 5.46 -1.96 0.14
C ALA A 210 4.44 -2.13 -1.02
N ARG A 211 4.74 -3.00 -1.98
CA ARG A 211 3.82 -3.34 -3.09
C ARG A 211 2.64 -4.16 -2.60
N ASP A 212 2.89 -5.10 -1.70
CA ASP A 212 1.84 -5.96 -1.13
C ASP A 212 0.85 -5.11 -0.34
N MET A 213 1.33 -4.13 0.44
CA MET A 213 0.45 -3.18 1.15
C MET A 213 -0.49 -2.40 0.20
N VAL A 214 -0.01 -1.99 -0.99
CA VAL A 214 -0.87 -1.32 -1.98
C VAL A 214 -1.97 -2.25 -2.47
N ARG A 215 -1.66 -3.54 -2.71
CA ARG A 215 -2.63 -4.54 -3.17
C ARG A 215 -3.62 -4.90 -2.09
N ILE A 216 -3.12 -5.19 -0.88
CA ILE A 216 -3.96 -5.50 0.30
C ILE A 216 -4.95 -4.35 0.52
N ARG A 217 -4.48 -3.10 0.56
CA ARG A 217 -5.37 -1.95 0.73
C ARG A 217 -6.41 -1.82 -0.38
N ALA A 218 -6.03 -2.09 -1.63
CA ALA A 218 -6.98 -2.06 -2.75
C ALA A 218 -8.02 -3.18 -2.65
N ALA A 219 -7.61 -4.40 -2.26
CA ALA A 219 -8.50 -5.53 -2.04
C ALA A 219 -9.48 -5.26 -0.89
N VAL A 220 -9.00 -4.78 0.26
CA VAL A 220 -9.84 -4.41 1.41
C VAL A 220 -10.89 -3.36 1.00
N ASN A 221 -10.48 -2.26 0.35
CA ASN A 221 -11.43 -1.23 -0.08
C ASN A 221 -12.48 -1.75 -1.05
N ARG A 222 -12.11 -2.66 -1.95
CA ARG A 222 -13.06 -3.32 -2.86
C ARG A 222 -14.03 -4.20 -2.09
N SER A 223 -13.51 -5.06 -1.23
CA SER A 223 -14.29 -5.97 -0.40
C SER A 223 -15.33 -5.23 0.43
N LEU A 224 -14.93 -4.17 1.12
CA LEU A 224 -15.84 -3.34 1.92
C LEU A 224 -17.00 -2.80 1.05
N ARG A 225 -16.71 -2.20 -0.12
CA ARG A 225 -17.76 -1.68 -1.02
C ARG A 225 -18.70 -2.78 -1.51
N GLU A 226 -18.15 -3.90 -1.97
CA GLU A 226 -18.95 -5.02 -2.45
C GLU A 226 -19.84 -5.61 -1.35
N ASN A 227 -19.36 -5.63 -0.12
CA ASN A 227 -20.13 -6.05 1.04
C ASN A 227 -21.30 -5.11 1.34
N PHE A 228 -21.07 -3.80 1.34
CA PHE A 228 -22.12 -2.81 1.52
C PHE A 228 -23.16 -2.87 0.40
N PHE A 229 -22.73 -2.93 -0.86
CA PHE A 229 -23.66 -3.04 -2.00
C PHE A 229 -24.51 -4.30 -1.97
N ARG A 230 -23.95 -5.44 -1.54
CA ARG A 230 -24.71 -6.68 -1.35
C ARG A 230 -25.78 -6.60 -0.25
N ARG A 231 -25.66 -5.64 0.65
CA ARG A 231 -26.60 -5.35 1.75
C ARG A 231 -27.51 -4.15 1.46
N ASP A 232 -27.56 -3.71 0.21
CA ASP A 232 -28.37 -2.58 -0.26
C ASP A 232 -28.01 -1.23 0.39
N TYR A 233 -26.76 -1.05 0.82
CA TYR A 233 -26.27 0.26 1.22
C TYR A 233 -25.96 1.12 0.00
N ILE A 234 -26.21 2.41 0.12
CA ILE A 234 -25.90 3.43 -0.89
C ILE A 234 -24.64 4.15 -0.48
N GLU A 235 -23.62 4.15 -1.36
CA GLU A 235 -22.40 4.95 -1.15
C GLU A 235 -22.72 6.43 -1.46
N LEU A 236 -22.43 7.32 -0.51
CA LEU A 236 -22.60 8.75 -0.67
C LEU A 236 -21.25 9.46 -0.75
N GLU A 237 -21.25 10.64 -1.36
CA GLU A 237 -20.15 11.60 -1.36
C GLU A 237 -20.64 12.89 -0.70
N THR A 238 -20.20 13.12 0.54
CA THR A 238 -20.60 14.31 1.30
C THR A 238 -19.54 15.41 1.21
N PRO A 239 -19.89 16.70 1.48
CA PRO A 239 -18.97 17.82 1.30
C PRO A 239 -17.71 17.71 2.18
N MET A 240 -16.54 17.89 1.56
CA MET A 240 -15.25 18.04 2.26
C MET A 240 -15.09 19.44 2.88
N LEU A 241 -15.59 20.47 2.19
CA LEU A 241 -15.59 21.85 2.69
C LEU A 241 -16.92 22.11 3.38
N GLN A 242 -16.87 22.50 4.64
CA GLN A 242 -18.03 22.67 5.49
C GLN A 242 -18.06 24.07 6.10
N ALA A 243 -19.22 24.71 6.13
CA ALA A 243 -19.40 25.99 6.83
C ALA A 243 -19.37 25.83 8.35
N ILE A 244 -19.79 24.65 8.83
CA ILE A 244 -19.76 24.28 10.26
C ILE A 244 -19.20 22.86 10.32
N HIS A 245 -18.11 22.68 11.03
CA HIS A 245 -17.55 21.35 11.28
C HIS A 245 -18.31 20.65 12.43
N GLY A 246 -18.28 19.32 12.47
CA GLY A 246 -18.95 18.54 13.51
C GLY A 246 -18.87 17.03 13.24
N GLY A 247 -19.43 16.23 14.14
CA GLY A 247 -19.44 14.78 14.08
C GLY A 247 -18.26 14.11 14.79
N ALA A 248 -17.34 14.90 15.35
CA ALA A 248 -16.23 14.42 16.18
C ALA A 248 -15.71 15.55 17.07
N ALA A 249 -14.96 15.20 18.11
CA ALA A 249 -14.20 16.14 18.94
C ALA A 249 -12.78 16.25 18.39
N ALA A 250 -12.58 17.09 17.38
CA ALA A 250 -11.29 17.30 16.74
C ALA A 250 -11.10 18.74 16.26
N ARG A 251 -9.85 19.19 16.14
CA ARG A 251 -9.54 20.52 15.63
C ARG A 251 -9.54 20.50 14.08
N PRO A 252 -10.34 21.35 13.40
CA PRO A 252 -10.37 21.39 11.93
C PRO A 252 -9.20 22.17 11.33
N PHE A 253 -8.89 21.89 10.05
CA PHE A 253 -8.17 22.83 9.19
C PHE A 253 -9.13 23.90 8.69
N VAL A 254 -8.69 25.15 8.65
CA VAL A 254 -9.46 26.28 8.15
C VAL A 254 -8.94 26.70 6.78
N THR A 255 -9.85 27.02 5.86
CA THR A 255 -9.54 27.61 4.57
C THR A 255 -10.50 28.75 4.27
N HIS A 256 -10.18 29.59 3.27
CA HIS A 256 -10.99 30.76 2.91
C HIS A 256 -11.60 30.61 1.50
N MET A 257 -12.91 30.87 1.39
CA MET A 257 -13.59 30.88 0.10
C MET A 257 -13.72 32.32 -0.42
N ASN A 258 -12.88 32.68 -1.37
CA ASN A 258 -12.80 34.05 -1.90
C ASN A 258 -14.12 34.55 -2.51
N ALA A 259 -14.89 33.65 -3.16
CA ALA A 259 -16.13 34.06 -3.84
C ALA A 259 -17.23 34.55 -2.89
N LEU A 260 -17.25 34.08 -1.66
CA LEU A 260 -18.23 34.44 -0.64
C LEU A 260 -17.61 35.18 0.55
N ASP A 261 -16.28 35.44 0.51
CA ASP A 261 -15.53 36.08 1.59
C ASP A 261 -15.83 35.45 2.96
N MET A 262 -15.72 34.11 3.04
CA MET A 262 -16.04 33.37 4.24
C MET A 262 -15.04 32.23 4.51
N ASP A 263 -14.84 31.94 5.79
CA ASP A 263 -14.04 30.78 6.19
C ASP A 263 -14.84 29.50 6.09
N LEU A 264 -14.17 28.44 5.61
CA LEU A 264 -14.66 27.08 5.56
C LEU A 264 -13.71 26.16 6.30
N TYR A 265 -14.22 25.02 6.70
CA TYR A 265 -13.49 23.99 7.42
C TYR A 265 -13.36 22.74 6.56
N LEU A 266 -12.17 22.12 6.54
CA LEU A 266 -12.05 20.75 6.08
C LEU A 266 -12.73 19.82 7.08
N ARG A 267 -13.54 18.88 6.61
CA ARG A 267 -14.34 17.98 7.46
C ARG A 267 -13.46 17.16 8.39
N ILE A 268 -13.91 17.01 9.63
CA ILE A 268 -13.30 16.14 10.65
C ILE A 268 -14.02 14.79 10.76
N ALA A 269 -15.24 14.69 10.24
CA ALA A 269 -16.10 13.50 10.15
C ALA A 269 -17.19 13.70 9.10
N THR A 270 -17.86 12.64 8.67
CA THR A 270 -19.02 12.66 7.75
C THR A 270 -20.36 12.42 8.43
N GLU A 271 -20.34 12.08 9.71
CA GLU A 271 -21.48 11.66 10.54
C GLU A 271 -22.73 12.50 10.31
N ILE A 272 -22.65 13.83 10.45
CA ILE A 272 -23.83 14.71 10.40
C ILE A 272 -24.50 14.67 9.02
N TYR A 273 -23.70 14.61 7.94
CA TYR A 273 -24.23 14.55 6.58
C TYR A 273 -24.87 13.20 6.26
N LEU A 274 -24.25 12.11 6.70
CA LEU A 274 -24.80 10.76 6.50
C LEU A 274 -26.09 10.57 7.34
N LYS A 275 -26.13 11.06 8.57
CA LYS A 275 -27.36 11.07 9.38
C LYS A 275 -28.48 11.91 8.75
N ARG A 276 -28.16 13.04 8.10
CA ARG A 276 -29.14 13.82 7.32
C ARG A 276 -29.72 13.04 6.15
N ALA A 277 -28.91 12.23 5.48
CA ALA A 277 -29.39 11.36 4.41
C ALA A 277 -30.38 10.31 4.93
N VAL A 278 -30.07 9.68 6.09
CA VAL A 278 -31.00 8.74 6.73
C VAL A 278 -32.29 9.42 7.16
N VAL A 279 -32.24 10.63 7.75
CA VAL A 279 -33.43 11.44 8.07
C VAL A 279 -34.21 11.78 6.81
N GLY A 280 -33.52 11.97 5.67
CA GLY A 280 -34.14 12.24 4.36
C GLY A 280 -34.76 11.00 3.69
N GLY A 281 -34.71 9.83 4.32
CA GLY A 281 -35.34 8.58 3.85
C GLY A 281 -34.40 7.65 3.05
N VAL A 282 -33.08 7.83 3.19
CA VAL A 282 -32.11 6.85 2.63
C VAL A 282 -31.71 5.91 3.76
N ASP A 283 -32.36 4.77 3.85
CA ASP A 283 -32.33 3.88 5.04
C ASP A 283 -30.95 3.30 5.35
N ARG A 284 -30.09 3.09 4.33
CA ARG A 284 -28.76 2.50 4.47
C ARG A 284 -27.75 3.28 3.65
N VAL A 285 -26.80 3.91 4.33
CA VAL A 285 -25.79 4.75 3.71
C VAL A 285 -24.40 4.43 4.24
N PHE A 286 -23.39 4.60 3.39
CA PHE A 286 -21.99 4.58 3.81
C PHE A 286 -21.16 5.53 2.98
N GLU A 287 -19.99 5.88 3.50
CA GLU A 287 -18.96 6.63 2.77
C GLU A 287 -17.58 6.15 3.19
N ILE A 288 -16.74 5.81 2.21
CA ILE A 288 -15.29 5.62 2.42
C ILE A 288 -14.62 6.92 1.98
N ASN A 289 -14.06 7.66 2.94
CA ASN A 289 -13.74 9.06 2.76
C ASN A 289 -12.37 9.48 3.33
N ARG A 290 -12.00 10.75 3.05
CA ARG A 290 -10.89 11.44 3.70
C ARG A 290 -11.42 12.41 4.73
N ASN A 291 -10.91 12.27 5.97
CA ASN A 291 -11.12 13.23 7.04
C ASN A 291 -9.80 13.93 7.38
N PHE A 292 -9.90 15.11 7.96
CA PHE A 292 -8.78 16.00 8.24
C PHE A 292 -8.84 16.48 9.68
N ARG A 293 -7.84 16.19 10.46
CA ARG A 293 -7.74 16.64 11.87
C ARG A 293 -6.42 17.38 12.08
N ASN A 294 -6.46 18.65 12.50
CA ASN A 294 -5.30 19.53 12.70
C ASN A 294 -4.74 19.38 14.12
N GLU A 295 -4.23 18.20 14.39
CA GLU A 295 -3.70 17.76 15.68
C GLU A 295 -2.26 17.26 15.54
N GLY A 296 -1.70 16.66 16.59
CA GLY A 296 -0.35 16.08 16.54
C GLY A 296 -0.22 14.95 15.53
N MET A 297 0.99 14.66 15.12
CA MET A 297 1.34 13.52 14.26
C MET A 297 2.22 12.55 15.04
N ASP A 298 1.88 11.25 14.96
CA ASP A 298 2.67 10.15 15.49
C ASP A 298 2.53 8.90 14.58
N SER A 299 2.93 7.73 15.06
CA SER A 299 2.85 6.48 14.30
C SER A 299 1.41 6.03 13.98
N SER A 300 0.42 6.45 14.77
CA SER A 300 -0.99 6.08 14.66
C SER A 300 -1.91 7.24 14.25
N HIS A 301 -1.43 8.49 14.32
CA HIS A 301 -2.22 9.68 14.00
C HIS A 301 -1.66 10.43 12.80
N SER A 302 -2.48 10.57 11.75
CA SER A 302 -2.18 11.38 10.57
C SER A 302 -3.18 12.52 10.44
N PRO A 303 -2.74 13.72 10.02
CA PRO A 303 -3.64 14.87 9.85
C PRO A 303 -4.68 14.67 8.72
N GLU A 304 -4.41 13.76 7.80
CA GLU A 304 -5.30 13.28 6.76
C GLU A 304 -5.35 11.75 6.80
N PHE A 305 -6.54 11.16 6.93
CA PHE A 305 -6.73 9.72 7.01
C PHE A 305 -8.00 9.27 6.31
N THR A 306 -8.05 7.99 5.95
CA THR A 306 -9.26 7.37 5.42
C THR A 306 -10.10 6.83 6.57
N ALA A 307 -11.39 7.19 6.58
CA ALA A 307 -12.40 6.63 7.45
C ALA A 307 -13.48 5.94 6.62
N LEU A 308 -14.18 5.01 7.24
CA LEU A 308 -15.43 4.43 6.76
C LEU A 308 -16.48 4.75 7.80
N GLU A 309 -17.58 5.37 7.38
CA GLU A 309 -18.76 5.56 8.20
C GLU A 309 -19.98 4.96 7.50
N ALA A 310 -20.83 4.28 8.27
CA ALA A 310 -22.06 3.67 7.77
C ALA A 310 -23.20 3.86 8.76
N TYR A 311 -24.41 4.07 8.25
CA TYR A 311 -25.61 4.31 9.04
C TYR A 311 -26.77 3.50 8.45
N GLU A 312 -27.55 2.87 9.33
CA GLU A 312 -28.69 2.05 8.96
C GLU A 312 -29.90 2.40 9.83
N ALA A 313 -31.02 2.72 9.19
CA ALA A 313 -32.28 2.91 9.86
C ALA A 313 -32.83 1.56 10.36
N TYR A 314 -33.60 1.57 11.46
CA TYR A 314 -34.25 0.41 12.05
C TYR A 314 -33.30 -0.69 12.55
N SER A 315 -32.02 -0.36 12.72
CA SER A 315 -30.98 -1.23 13.29
C SER A 315 -30.57 -0.79 14.68
N ASP A 316 -29.73 -1.58 15.36
CA ASP A 316 -29.14 -1.22 16.65
C ASP A 316 -27.65 -1.56 16.67
N TYR A 317 -26.98 -1.29 17.79
CA TYR A 317 -25.55 -1.53 17.94
C TYR A 317 -25.14 -3.00 17.79
N ASN A 318 -26.05 -3.97 18.11
CA ASN A 318 -25.75 -5.37 17.88
C ASN A 318 -25.70 -5.70 16.39
N GLY A 319 -26.67 -5.19 15.60
CA GLY A 319 -26.67 -5.32 14.14
C GLY A 319 -25.43 -4.69 13.51
N MET A 320 -24.99 -3.52 14.05
CA MET A 320 -23.77 -2.86 13.57
C MET A 320 -22.49 -3.61 13.98
N ALA A 321 -22.47 -4.25 15.15
CA ALA A 321 -21.36 -5.11 15.56
C ALA A 321 -21.24 -6.33 14.64
N ASP A 322 -22.33 -7.03 14.36
CA ASP A 322 -22.35 -8.16 13.43
C ASP A 322 -21.92 -7.74 12.02
N LEU A 323 -22.43 -6.60 11.52
CA LEU A 323 -21.99 -6.03 10.24
C LEU A 323 -20.48 -5.75 10.24
N THR A 324 -19.95 -5.16 11.30
CA THR A 324 -18.52 -4.80 11.41
C THR A 324 -17.64 -6.05 11.39
N ARG A 325 -18.01 -7.10 12.16
CA ARG A 325 -17.32 -8.39 12.12
C ARG A 325 -17.31 -8.98 10.71
N ASP A 326 -18.49 -9.07 10.08
CA ASP A 326 -18.63 -9.64 8.74
C ASP A 326 -17.81 -8.87 7.69
N LEU A 327 -17.78 -7.54 7.76
CA LEU A 327 -16.98 -6.70 6.87
C LEU A 327 -15.49 -6.99 7.01
N ILE A 328 -14.98 -7.10 8.24
CA ILE A 328 -13.56 -7.32 8.52
C ILE A 328 -13.16 -8.74 8.12
N GLN A 329 -13.94 -9.76 8.48
CA GLN A 329 -13.69 -11.15 8.10
C GLN A 329 -13.69 -11.32 6.58
N GLN A 330 -14.68 -10.77 5.87
CA GLN A 330 -14.72 -10.84 4.41
C GLN A 330 -13.54 -10.07 3.78
N ALA A 331 -13.18 -8.91 4.32
CA ALA A 331 -12.03 -8.15 3.82
C ALA A 331 -10.71 -8.93 4.00
N ALA A 332 -10.56 -9.65 5.10
CA ALA A 332 -9.41 -10.54 5.32
C ALA A 332 -9.39 -11.69 4.29
N ARG A 333 -10.53 -12.36 4.05
CA ARG A 333 -10.63 -13.40 3.01
C ARG A 333 -10.23 -12.89 1.64
N ASP A 334 -10.78 -11.76 1.22
CA ASP A 334 -10.56 -11.21 -0.11
C ASP A 334 -9.14 -10.64 -0.30
N ALA A 335 -8.51 -10.16 0.77
CA ALA A 335 -7.17 -9.57 0.72
C ALA A 335 -6.04 -10.59 0.79
N PHE A 336 -6.28 -11.73 1.46
CA PHE A 336 -5.27 -12.76 1.74
C PHE A 336 -5.59 -14.13 1.13
N ASP A 337 -6.67 -14.23 0.34
CA ASP A 337 -7.12 -15.47 -0.31
C ASP A 337 -7.39 -16.60 0.72
N LEU A 338 -8.14 -16.27 1.78
CA LEU A 338 -8.47 -17.18 2.87
C LEU A 338 -9.87 -17.79 2.68
N SER A 339 -10.09 -18.97 3.28
CA SER A 339 -11.39 -19.60 3.33
C SER A 339 -12.24 -19.05 4.49
N GLU A 340 -13.57 -19.24 4.40
CA GLU A 340 -14.48 -18.94 5.50
C GLU A 340 -14.17 -19.82 6.72
N GLY A 341 -14.03 -19.19 7.88
CA GLY A 341 -13.64 -19.85 9.13
C GLY A 341 -12.14 -20.01 9.34
N GLU A 342 -11.30 -19.52 8.40
CA GLU A 342 -9.84 -19.58 8.45
C GLU A 342 -9.22 -18.18 8.35
N GLU A 343 -9.90 -17.16 8.88
CA GLU A 343 -9.50 -15.75 8.78
C GLU A 343 -8.31 -15.43 9.71
N VAL A 344 -7.20 -16.15 9.57
CA VAL A 344 -5.95 -15.87 10.28
C VAL A 344 -5.02 -15.05 9.39
N VAL A 345 -4.84 -13.77 9.75
CA VAL A 345 -3.96 -12.85 9.02
C VAL A 345 -2.56 -12.91 9.62
N ARG A 346 -1.55 -13.16 8.79
CA ARG A 346 -0.14 -13.17 9.18
C ARG A 346 0.57 -11.94 8.66
N LEU A 347 1.23 -11.22 9.57
CA LEU A 347 2.07 -10.09 9.20
C LEU A 347 3.49 -10.55 8.83
N ALA A 348 4.25 -9.64 8.19
CA ALA A 348 5.61 -9.92 7.75
C ALA A 348 6.60 -10.22 8.90
N ASP A 349 6.33 -9.75 10.10
CA ASP A 349 7.09 -10.02 11.32
C ASP A 349 6.74 -11.36 12.00
N GLY A 350 5.79 -12.10 11.43
CA GLY A 350 5.30 -13.37 11.95
C GLY A 350 4.17 -13.27 12.95
N THR A 351 3.68 -12.06 13.26
CA THR A 351 2.52 -11.87 14.11
C THR A 351 1.27 -12.40 13.42
N GLU A 352 0.43 -13.13 14.15
CA GLU A 352 -0.83 -13.70 13.65
C GLU A 352 -2.02 -13.07 14.37
N TYR A 353 -3.04 -12.70 13.59
CA TYR A 353 -4.33 -12.23 14.08
C TYR A 353 -5.41 -13.18 13.62
N ASP A 354 -6.04 -13.89 14.56
CA ASP A 354 -7.21 -14.69 14.27
C ASP A 354 -8.46 -13.80 14.33
N LEU A 355 -9.07 -13.58 13.17
CA LEU A 355 -10.30 -12.79 13.01
C LEU A 355 -11.52 -13.70 12.84
N SER A 356 -11.36 -15.03 12.88
CA SER A 356 -12.41 -16.01 12.61
C SER A 356 -13.45 -16.08 13.74
N GLY A 357 -14.58 -16.73 13.43
CA GLY A 357 -15.61 -17.05 14.41
C GLY A 357 -16.37 -15.86 14.99
N GLU A 358 -16.96 -16.07 16.14
CA GLU A 358 -17.64 -15.03 16.92
C GLU A 358 -16.61 -14.26 17.75
N TRP A 359 -16.80 -12.95 17.85
CA TRP A 359 -15.93 -12.07 18.63
C TRP A 359 -16.48 -11.85 20.04
N ASP A 360 -15.58 -11.76 21.02
CA ASP A 360 -15.95 -11.49 22.41
C ASP A 360 -16.71 -10.18 22.55
N ARG A 361 -17.62 -10.15 23.53
CA ARG A 361 -18.41 -8.96 23.89
C ARG A 361 -18.28 -8.71 25.39
N ILE A 362 -17.69 -7.58 25.75
CA ILE A 362 -17.48 -7.19 27.15
C ILE A 362 -18.10 -5.83 27.39
N ASP A 363 -18.68 -5.61 28.57
CA ASP A 363 -19.11 -4.29 28.99
C ASP A 363 -17.97 -3.53 29.66
N LEU A 364 -17.94 -2.20 29.42
CA LEU A 364 -16.84 -1.35 29.85
C LEU A 364 -16.71 -1.34 31.37
N TYR A 365 -17.81 -1.14 32.11
CA TYR A 365 -17.76 -1.05 33.57
C TYR A 365 -17.47 -2.38 34.26
N GLY A 366 -18.07 -3.46 33.81
CA GLY A 366 -17.86 -4.80 34.36
C GLY A 366 -16.43 -5.28 34.20
N SER A 367 -15.90 -5.19 32.98
CA SER A 367 -14.51 -5.59 32.71
C SER A 367 -13.49 -4.71 33.44
N THR A 368 -13.76 -3.40 33.57
CA THR A 368 -12.91 -2.49 34.35
C THR A 368 -12.95 -2.84 35.84
N SER A 369 -14.14 -3.11 36.37
CA SER A 369 -14.30 -3.53 37.76
C SER A 369 -13.55 -4.80 38.09
N GLU A 370 -13.64 -5.79 37.22
CA GLU A 370 -12.90 -7.06 37.36
C GLU A 370 -11.39 -6.84 37.37
N ALA A 371 -10.87 -6.08 36.39
CA ALA A 371 -9.45 -5.81 36.30
C ALA A 371 -8.91 -4.94 37.45
N LEU A 372 -9.70 -4.02 37.98
CA LEU A 372 -9.35 -3.15 39.10
C LEU A 372 -9.42 -3.88 40.43
N GLY A 373 -10.28 -4.92 40.54
CA GLY A 373 -10.62 -5.62 41.79
C GLY A 373 -11.56 -4.83 42.71
N GLU A 374 -12.25 -3.82 42.17
CA GLU A 374 -13.17 -2.92 42.87
C GLU A 374 -14.39 -2.68 41.99
N GLU A 375 -15.59 -2.66 42.55
CA GLU A 375 -16.81 -2.38 41.77
C GLU A 375 -16.88 -0.90 41.34
N ILE A 376 -16.96 -0.68 40.05
CA ILE A 376 -17.18 0.62 39.42
C ILE A 376 -18.54 0.61 38.71
N THR A 377 -19.33 1.66 38.97
CA THR A 377 -20.62 1.90 38.31
C THR A 377 -20.71 3.36 37.85
N VAL A 378 -21.75 3.69 37.09
CA VAL A 378 -22.05 5.07 36.70
C VAL A 378 -22.27 6.02 37.88
N GLU A 379 -22.61 5.47 39.04
CA GLU A 379 -22.84 6.23 40.29
C GLU A 379 -21.55 6.38 41.13
N THR A 380 -20.43 5.75 40.73
CA THR A 380 -19.17 5.84 41.48
C THR A 380 -18.69 7.30 41.51
N PRO A 381 -18.47 7.91 42.70
CA PRO A 381 -18.07 9.30 42.81
C PRO A 381 -16.73 9.57 42.08
N ARG A 382 -16.65 10.73 41.40
CA ARG A 382 -15.45 11.15 40.66
C ARG A 382 -14.18 11.06 41.51
N GLU A 383 -14.23 11.49 42.76
CA GLU A 383 -13.08 11.47 43.69
C GLU A 383 -12.58 10.04 43.95
N THR A 384 -13.46 9.05 43.87
CA THR A 384 -13.13 7.64 44.02
C THR A 384 -12.44 7.13 42.72
N LEU A 385 -12.98 7.48 41.56
CA LEU A 385 -12.39 7.15 40.27
C LEU A 385 -11.00 7.75 40.10
N VAL A 386 -10.80 9.01 40.51
CA VAL A 386 -9.48 9.66 40.52
C VAL A 386 -8.48 8.87 41.36
N LYS A 387 -8.87 8.43 42.56
CA LYS A 387 -7.99 7.61 43.42
C LYS A 387 -7.64 6.26 42.79
N TYR A 388 -8.57 5.65 42.05
CA TYR A 388 -8.33 4.41 41.34
C TYR A 388 -7.36 4.62 40.16
N ALA A 389 -7.55 5.69 39.40
CA ALA A 389 -6.65 6.08 38.29
C ALA A 389 -5.22 6.37 38.79
N GLU A 390 -5.07 7.18 39.86
CA GLU A 390 -3.79 7.49 40.50
C GLU A 390 -3.07 6.22 41.01
N ARG A 391 -3.83 5.27 41.61
CA ARG A 391 -3.30 3.99 42.09
C ARG A 391 -2.64 3.17 41.02
N ILE A 392 -3.11 3.27 39.75
CA ILE A 392 -2.52 2.56 38.61
C ILE A 392 -1.55 3.43 37.80
N GLY A 393 -1.25 4.66 38.27
CA GLY A 393 -0.26 5.55 37.66
C GLY A 393 -0.80 6.48 36.57
N LEU A 394 -2.13 6.61 36.43
CA LEU A 394 -2.72 7.54 35.48
C LEU A 394 -2.83 8.95 36.05
N GLU A 395 -2.47 9.94 35.26
CA GLU A 395 -2.75 11.35 35.54
C GLU A 395 -4.15 11.71 35.04
N VAL A 396 -4.98 12.27 35.92
CA VAL A 396 -6.36 12.66 35.59
C VAL A 396 -6.44 14.16 35.39
N ASP A 397 -6.95 14.61 34.25
CA ASP A 397 -7.23 16.02 34.00
C ASP A 397 -8.29 16.55 34.97
N ASP A 398 -8.07 17.74 35.49
CA ASP A 398 -8.99 18.42 36.44
C ASP A 398 -10.41 18.55 35.87
N TYR A 399 -10.54 18.65 34.55
CA TYR A 399 -11.82 18.81 33.84
C TYR A 399 -12.41 17.49 33.32
N ALA A 400 -11.73 16.36 33.49
CA ALA A 400 -12.23 15.07 33.04
C ALA A 400 -13.53 14.69 33.71
N VAL A 401 -14.55 14.35 32.94
CA VAL A 401 -15.81 13.78 33.44
C VAL A 401 -15.60 12.37 33.97
N SER A 402 -16.51 11.86 34.78
CA SER A 402 -16.38 10.52 35.39
C SER A 402 -16.24 9.42 34.38
N GLY A 403 -17.00 9.44 33.28
CA GLY A 403 -16.91 8.47 32.20
C GLY A 403 -15.56 8.44 31.55
N LYS A 404 -14.93 9.60 31.31
CA LYS A 404 -13.59 9.66 30.74
C LYS A 404 -12.54 8.97 31.62
N ILE A 405 -12.64 9.16 32.93
CA ILE A 405 -11.74 8.51 33.90
C ILE A 405 -11.91 6.99 33.84
N VAL A 406 -13.14 6.50 33.72
CA VAL A 406 -13.42 5.05 33.59
C VAL A 406 -12.87 4.51 32.27
N GLU A 407 -13.03 5.24 31.16
CA GLU A 407 -12.43 4.86 29.86
C GLU A 407 -10.90 4.79 29.93
N ASP A 408 -10.24 5.74 30.59
CA ASP A 408 -8.78 5.74 30.75
C ASP A 408 -8.29 4.56 31.61
N ILE A 409 -9.02 4.24 32.70
CA ILE A 409 -8.74 3.07 33.53
C ILE A 409 -8.94 1.78 32.72
N PHE A 410 -10.03 1.70 31.93
CA PHE A 410 -10.31 0.57 31.06
C PHE A 410 -9.17 0.37 30.04
N GLU A 411 -8.75 1.43 29.36
CA GLU A 411 -7.69 1.34 28.36
C GLU A 411 -6.37 0.81 28.95
N GLU A 412 -6.00 1.31 30.14
CA GLU A 412 -4.78 0.87 30.83
C GLU A 412 -4.85 -0.58 31.33
N LEU A 413 -5.97 -0.97 31.92
CA LEU A 413 -6.07 -2.28 32.59
C LEU A 413 -6.58 -3.39 31.68
N VAL A 414 -7.41 -3.08 30.69
CA VAL A 414 -8.14 -4.04 29.84
C VAL A 414 -7.81 -3.83 28.38
N GLY A 415 -8.10 -2.66 27.82
CA GLY A 415 -8.04 -2.36 26.40
C GLY A 415 -6.69 -2.70 25.79
N SER A 416 -5.60 -2.21 26.40
CA SER A 416 -4.22 -2.46 25.99
C SER A 416 -3.79 -3.95 25.99
N LYS A 417 -4.56 -4.82 26.63
CA LYS A 417 -4.29 -6.26 26.76
C LYS A 417 -5.18 -7.13 25.88
N LEU A 418 -6.18 -6.55 25.22
CA LEU A 418 -7.06 -7.26 24.30
C LEU A 418 -6.29 -7.56 23.01
N TRP A 419 -6.02 -8.82 22.76
CA TRP A 419 -5.34 -9.29 21.56
C TRP A 419 -6.31 -9.83 20.51
N ALA A 420 -7.35 -10.54 20.95
CA ALA A 420 -8.41 -11.01 20.09
C ALA A 420 -9.40 -9.89 19.76
N PRO A 421 -10.05 -9.92 18.58
CA PRO A 421 -11.11 -8.99 18.24
C PRO A 421 -12.23 -9.03 19.29
N THR A 422 -12.53 -7.90 19.92
CA THR A 422 -13.47 -7.79 21.03
C THR A 422 -14.35 -6.57 20.86
N PHE A 423 -15.65 -6.72 21.05
CA PHE A 423 -16.58 -5.61 21.14
C PHE A 423 -16.71 -5.12 22.58
N VAL A 424 -16.48 -3.85 22.79
CA VAL A 424 -16.72 -3.19 24.08
C VAL A 424 -18.00 -2.37 23.96
N TYR A 425 -18.90 -2.49 24.91
CA TYR A 425 -20.21 -1.82 24.88
C TYR A 425 -20.56 -1.19 26.24
N ASP A 426 -21.68 -0.47 26.30
CA ASP A 426 -22.19 0.24 27.48
C ASP A 426 -21.24 1.35 27.93
N PHE A 427 -20.96 2.27 27.00
CA PHE A 427 -20.16 3.45 27.28
C PHE A 427 -20.88 4.47 28.15
N PRO A 428 -20.13 5.32 28.88
CA PRO A 428 -20.72 6.38 29.67
C PRO A 428 -21.48 7.42 28.83
N GLU A 429 -22.61 7.90 29.33
CA GLU A 429 -23.39 8.94 28.67
C GLU A 429 -22.62 10.25 28.52
N ASP A 430 -21.82 10.63 29.52
CA ASP A 430 -21.08 11.89 29.56
C ASP A 430 -19.91 11.98 28.57
N THR A 431 -19.47 10.84 28.02
CA THR A 431 -18.47 10.79 26.95
C THR A 431 -19.07 10.54 25.56
N SER A 432 -20.37 10.28 25.47
CA SER A 432 -21.06 9.85 24.25
C SER A 432 -22.19 10.80 23.81
N PRO A 433 -21.92 12.10 23.54
CA PRO A 433 -22.95 13.13 23.38
C PRO A 433 -23.83 12.96 22.13
N LEU A 434 -23.42 12.15 21.14
CA LEU A 434 -24.17 11.91 19.90
C LEU A 434 -24.88 10.55 19.89
N THR A 435 -24.78 9.78 20.97
CA THR A 435 -25.36 8.45 21.10
C THR A 435 -26.68 8.52 21.88
N ARG A 436 -27.59 7.61 21.55
CA ARG A 436 -28.85 7.49 22.29
C ARG A 436 -28.60 6.82 23.63
N TYR A 437 -29.29 7.27 24.66
CA TYR A 437 -29.29 6.67 26.01
C TYR A 437 -29.66 5.17 25.95
N HIS A 438 -29.00 4.39 26.79
CA HIS A 438 -29.29 2.97 26.93
C HIS A 438 -30.75 2.73 27.33
N ARG A 439 -31.40 1.72 26.74
CA ARG A 439 -32.84 1.48 26.87
C ARG A 439 -33.28 1.13 28.32
N SER A 440 -32.41 0.52 29.13
CA SER A 440 -32.73 -0.01 30.45
C SER A 440 -31.70 0.30 31.54
N ARG A 441 -30.53 0.86 31.17
CA ARG A 441 -29.47 1.21 32.14
C ARG A 441 -29.16 2.71 32.07
N PRO A 442 -29.73 3.52 33.00
CA PRO A 442 -29.46 4.96 33.05
C PRO A 442 -27.97 5.26 33.22
N GLY A 443 -27.50 6.34 32.61
CA GLY A 443 -26.10 6.77 32.64
C GLY A 443 -25.19 6.07 31.62
N LEU A 444 -25.73 5.15 30.82
CA LEU A 444 -25.05 4.45 29.73
C LEU A 444 -25.69 4.75 28.38
N THR A 445 -24.93 4.45 27.31
CA THR A 445 -25.38 4.60 25.93
C THR A 445 -25.27 3.27 25.15
#